data_3830acae3863eab5ae9bcb13dc1f3f47
#
_entry.id   3830acae3863eab5ae9bcb13dc1f3f47
#
_cell.length_a   1.000
_cell.length_b   1.000
_cell.length_c   1.000
_cell.angle_alpha   90.00
_cell.angle_beta   90.00
_cell.angle_gamma   90.00
#
_symmetry.space_group_name_H-M   'P 1'
#
loop_
_entity.id
_entity.type
_entity.pdbx_description
1 polymer ?
#
loop_
_entity_poly.entity_id
_entity_poly.type
_entity_poly.pdbx_seq_one_letter_code
_entity_poly.pdbx_strand_id
1 'polypeptide(L)'
;MFPTKPLQGIVHQVISVMLQNRPFDAQLASSTISNPWTTDSVSDILRSVPRFFFQSPRSIGRQRGFRHRAPLKQRNLKQEKFKVSHNILVLGPAAYRNPERVALGLHKAMEFYLWVENFFVFSHDEKTCKEMALVLAKGNNLNGLWQFLKEMSRIENERLVTTSTITCLIKVLGEEGLVNEGLACFYRMKQFHCKPDVVSYNVIIHALCRVGNFNKARFLLEQMELPGFKCPPDVYTYTILISSYCKFGMQTGCRKAIRRRLYEANHLFXEMLFKGFVPDVVTYNCLIDGCCKTNRIERALELFEDMNKRNCVPNRITYNSFIRYYCVVNEIDKGIEMLRKMQRMNHGVATNSLHTPIIHALCEAGRVLEAKDFLCELIAGGSIPREYTYKLICDALNSAGATNLIDDELHKRLRDGIESRCRQVKKVKHVTSCIRTMRTVEEV
;
A
#
# COMPACT_ATOMS: atom_id res chain seq x y z
N MET A 1 -1.06 18.80 -3.42
CA MET A 1 -1.38 19.53 -2.18
C MET A 1 -2.72 19.03 -1.69
N PHE A 2 -2.75 18.10 -0.72
CA PHE A 2 -4.00 17.74 -0.07
C PHE A 2 -4.30 18.83 0.97
N PRO A 3 -5.43 19.52 0.89
CA PRO A 3 -5.77 20.46 1.95
C PRO A 3 -5.92 19.67 3.24
N THR A 4 -5.00 19.90 4.16
CA THR A 4 -5.22 19.48 5.55
C THR A 4 -6.41 20.34 6.02
N LYS A 5 -7.59 19.73 6.10
CA LYS A 5 -8.72 20.33 6.82
C LYS A 5 -8.17 20.77 8.19
N PRO A 6 -8.30 22.02 8.58
CA PRO A 6 -7.91 22.40 9.93
C PRO A 6 -8.67 21.46 10.88
N LEU A 7 -7.91 20.80 11.77
CA LEU A 7 -8.49 20.04 12.86
C LEU A 7 -9.49 20.96 13.55
N GLN A 8 -10.73 20.54 13.62
CA GLN A 8 -11.74 21.30 14.34
C GLN A 8 -11.18 21.64 15.73
N GLY A 9 -11.41 22.85 16.20
CA GLY A 9 -10.77 23.37 17.41
C GLY A 9 -10.79 22.40 18.59
N ILE A 10 -11.93 21.70 18.81
CA ILE A 10 -12.09 20.73 19.89
C ILE A 10 -11.15 19.53 19.76
N VAL A 11 -10.94 19.00 18.53
CA VAL A 11 -10.02 17.86 18.29
C VAL A 11 -8.60 18.27 18.64
N HIS A 12 -8.20 19.47 18.24
CA HIS A 12 -6.86 20.02 18.52
C HIS A 12 -6.63 20.20 20.04
N GLN A 13 -7.61 20.75 20.76
CA GLN A 13 -7.56 20.92 22.20
C GLN A 13 -7.37 19.58 22.93
N VAL A 14 -8.21 18.59 22.61
CA VAL A 14 -8.17 17.28 23.27
C VAL A 14 -6.84 16.56 22.99
N ILE A 15 -6.38 16.58 21.73
CA ILE A 15 -5.09 15.95 21.36
C ILE A 15 -3.92 16.66 22.07
N SER A 16 -3.99 17.98 22.26
CA SER A 16 -2.97 18.74 22.99
C SER A 16 -2.91 18.31 24.45
N VAL A 17 -4.07 18.16 25.11
CA VAL A 17 -4.16 17.66 26.50
C VAL A 17 -3.55 16.24 26.60
N MET A 18 -3.87 15.36 25.63
CA MET A 18 -3.31 14.00 25.58
C MET A 18 -1.78 14.01 25.44
N LEU A 19 -1.26 14.87 24.56
CA LEU A 19 0.19 14.96 24.29
C LEU A 19 0.96 15.50 25.50
N GLN A 20 0.36 16.42 26.28
CA GLN A 20 0.93 16.96 27.51
C GLN A 20 0.73 16.06 28.72
N ASN A 21 0.11 14.89 28.53
CA ASN A 21 -0.22 13.91 29.56
C ASN A 21 -1.03 14.51 30.72
N ARG A 22 -1.86 15.54 30.45
CA ARG A 22 -2.74 16.14 31.46
C ARG A 22 -4.01 15.28 31.64
N PRO A 23 -4.62 15.30 32.81
CA PRO A 23 -5.92 14.63 33.02
C PRO A 23 -7.05 15.37 32.28
N PHE A 24 -8.12 14.67 32.00
CA PHE A 24 -9.37 15.26 31.50
C PHE A 24 -10.18 15.75 32.70
N ASP A 25 -10.22 17.07 32.88
CA ASP A 25 -10.81 17.72 34.07
C ASP A 25 -12.05 18.57 33.71
N ALA A 26 -12.66 19.14 34.73
CA ALA A 26 -13.84 19.98 34.62
C ALA A 26 -13.54 21.29 33.85
N GLN A 27 -12.28 21.75 33.86
CA GLN A 27 -11.86 22.97 33.16
C GLN A 27 -11.88 22.75 31.64
N LEU A 28 -11.43 21.59 31.19
CA LEU A 28 -11.54 21.19 29.78
C LEU A 28 -13.02 20.97 29.40
N ALA A 29 -13.81 20.40 30.30
CA ALA A 29 -15.25 20.24 30.10
C ALA A 29 -15.93 21.59 29.91
N SER A 30 -15.62 22.59 30.74
CA SER A 30 -16.17 23.96 30.64
C SER A 30 -15.85 24.63 29.31
N SER A 31 -14.63 24.44 28.80
CA SER A 31 -14.20 25.03 27.53
C SER A 31 -14.83 24.32 26.32
N THR A 32 -15.33 23.09 26.46
CA THR A 32 -15.97 22.31 25.38
C THR A 32 -17.51 22.35 25.41
N ILE A 33 -18.12 22.94 26.46
CA ILE A 33 -19.59 23.02 26.65
C ILE A 33 -20.30 23.74 25.49
N SER A 34 -19.63 24.69 24.82
CA SER A 34 -20.20 25.42 23.69
C SER A 34 -20.43 24.53 22.45
N ASN A 35 -19.79 23.37 22.36
CA ASN A 35 -19.93 22.41 21.26
C ASN A 35 -20.38 21.06 21.79
N PRO A 36 -21.59 20.61 21.49
CA PRO A 36 -22.04 19.30 21.94
C PRO A 36 -21.19 18.18 21.33
N TRP A 37 -20.86 17.19 22.15
CA TRP A 37 -20.13 16.01 21.69
C TRP A 37 -20.98 15.24 20.65
N THR A 38 -20.40 14.99 19.50
CA THR A 38 -21.03 14.21 18.43
C THR A 38 -20.21 12.94 18.18
N THR A 39 -20.87 11.93 17.61
CA THR A 39 -20.20 10.70 17.16
C THR A 39 -18.99 11.02 16.28
N ASP A 40 -19.11 12.01 15.40
CA ASP A 40 -18.03 12.40 14.49
C ASP A 40 -16.84 12.99 15.23
N SER A 41 -17.07 13.90 16.19
CA SER A 41 -15.99 14.53 16.95
C SER A 41 -15.24 13.52 17.82
N VAL A 42 -15.95 12.61 18.49
CA VAL A 42 -15.36 11.54 19.29
C VAL A 42 -14.55 10.59 18.39
N SER A 43 -15.12 10.19 17.26
CA SER A 43 -14.46 9.30 16.27
C SER A 43 -13.19 9.93 15.71
N ASP A 44 -13.22 11.23 15.37
CA ASP A 44 -12.06 11.94 14.81
C ASP A 44 -10.91 12.05 15.82
N ILE A 45 -11.23 12.27 17.10
CA ILE A 45 -10.23 12.27 18.19
C ILE A 45 -9.59 10.89 18.30
N LEU A 46 -10.39 9.82 18.42
CA LEU A 46 -9.90 8.45 18.53
C LEU A 46 -9.05 8.06 17.32
N ARG A 47 -9.51 8.42 16.10
CA ARG A 47 -8.79 8.17 14.83
C ARG A 47 -7.45 8.91 14.80
N SER A 48 -7.35 10.04 15.50
CA SER A 48 -6.12 10.85 15.55
C SER A 48 -5.06 10.25 16.48
N VAL A 49 -5.45 9.48 17.51
CA VAL A 49 -4.52 8.92 18.51
C VAL A 49 -3.38 8.12 17.82
N PRO A 50 -3.65 7.14 16.94
CA PRO A 50 -2.56 6.42 16.26
C PRO A 50 -1.65 7.34 15.44
N ARG A 51 -2.20 8.41 14.88
CA ARG A 51 -1.44 9.37 14.07
C ARG A 51 -0.41 10.14 14.90
N PHE A 52 -0.72 10.46 16.14
CA PHE A 52 0.17 11.26 17.00
C PHE A 52 1.06 10.40 17.90
N PHE A 53 0.58 9.25 18.34
CA PHE A 53 1.27 8.41 19.35
C PHE A 53 1.95 7.18 18.77
N PHE A 54 1.41 6.57 17.69
CA PHE A 54 1.87 5.27 17.16
C PHE A 54 2.75 5.41 15.92
N GLN A 55 3.36 6.56 15.69
CA GLN A 55 4.24 6.75 14.54
C GLN A 55 5.55 5.99 14.68
N SER A 56 5.99 5.39 13.58
CA SER A 56 7.27 4.69 13.48
C SER A 56 8.19 5.42 12.50
N PRO A 57 9.48 5.57 12.83
CA PRO A 57 10.44 6.21 11.91
C PRO A 57 10.56 5.50 10.56
N ARG A 58 10.24 4.21 10.49
CA ARG A 58 10.35 3.41 9.25
C ARG A 58 9.12 3.43 8.35
N SER A 59 7.97 3.91 8.82
CA SER A 59 6.77 4.02 7.98
C SER A 59 6.94 5.02 6.84
N ILE A 60 7.86 5.95 6.99
CA ILE A 60 8.18 7.00 6.01
C ILE A 60 9.12 6.48 4.90
N GLY A 61 9.91 5.43 5.19
CA GLY A 61 10.92 4.89 4.26
C GLY A 61 10.41 3.87 3.25
N ARG A 62 9.20 3.34 3.41
CA ARG A 62 8.68 2.24 2.58
C ARG A 62 8.19 2.64 1.19
N GLN A 63 8.10 3.93 0.89
CA GLN A 63 7.64 4.40 -0.42
C GLN A 63 8.75 4.49 -1.49
N ARG A 64 9.98 4.08 -1.17
CA ARG A 64 11.02 3.96 -2.19
C ARG A 64 10.74 2.71 -3.00
N GLY A 65 10.11 2.91 -4.16
CA GLY A 65 9.68 1.86 -5.06
C GLY A 65 10.79 0.88 -5.41
N PHE A 66 10.37 -0.33 -5.70
CA PHE A 66 11.22 -1.37 -6.25
C PHE A 66 12.06 -0.79 -7.39
N ARG A 67 13.38 -0.78 -7.22
CA ARG A 67 14.28 -0.47 -8.33
C ARG A 67 14.05 -1.52 -9.41
N HIS A 68 14.02 -1.08 -10.65
CA HIS A 68 13.90 -1.97 -11.81
C HIS A 68 15.00 -3.03 -11.73
N ARG A 69 14.61 -4.26 -11.50
CA ARG A 69 15.56 -5.38 -11.53
C ARG A 69 15.43 -6.09 -12.87
N ALA A 70 16.55 -6.43 -13.47
CA ALA A 70 16.60 -7.23 -14.68
C ALA A 70 15.83 -8.55 -14.50
N PRO A 71 15.25 -9.11 -15.58
CA PRO A 71 14.67 -10.46 -15.52
C PRO A 71 15.64 -11.48 -14.93
N LEU A 72 15.10 -12.49 -14.28
CA LEU A 72 15.91 -13.47 -13.55
C LEU A 72 16.99 -14.15 -14.36
N LYS A 73 16.77 -14.38 -15.67
CA LYS A 73 17.76 -14.98 -16.54
C LYS A 73 18.99 -14.08 -16.78
N GLN A 74 18.82 -12.77 -16.62
CA GLN A 74 19.89 -11.79 -16.86
C GLN A 74 20.63 -11.40 -15.59
N ARG A 75 20.10 -11.80 -14.41
CA ARG A 75 20.78 -11.52 -13.14
C ARG A 75 21.97 -12.45 -12.98
N ASN A 76 23.11 -11.86 -12.66
CA ASN A 76 24.30 -12.63 -12.30
C ASN A 76 24.17 -13.08 -10.83
N LEU A 77 23.54 -14.24 -10.65
CA LEU A 77 23.17 -14.80 -9.36
C LEU A 77 24.38 -15.06 -8.43
N LYS A 78 25.61 -15.09 -9.01
CA LYS A 78 26.85 -15.29 -8.21
C LYS A 78 27.27 -14.03 -7.44
N GLN A 79 26.81 -12.84 -7.85
CA GLN A 79 27.19 -11.58 -7.19
C GLN A 79 26.19 -11.12 -6.13
N GLU A 80 24.96 -11.59 -6.17
CA GLU A 80 24.01 -11.33 -5.09
C GLU A 80 24.26 -12.35 -3.98
N LYS A 81 25.04 -11.98 -2.96
CA LYS A 81 25.10 -12.75 -1.70
C LYS A 81 23.69 -12.75 -1.12
N PHE A 82 22.97 -13.79 -1.40
CA PHE A 82 21.66 -14.00 -0.80
C PHE A 82 21.83 -14.26 0.70
N LYS A 83 21.52 -13.30 1.50
CA LYS A 83 21.07 -13.60 2.86
C LYS A 83 19.71 -14.26 2.70
N VAL A 84 19.69 -15.55 2.47
CA VAL A 84 18.48 -16.36 2.52
C VAL A 84 18.13 -16.47 4.00
N SER A 85 17.46 -15.46 4.54
CA SER A 85 16.73 -15.70 5.75
C SER A 85 15.48 -16.50 5.36
N HIS A 86 15.47 -17.77 5.66
CA HIS A 86 14.32 -18.64 5.46
C HIS A 86 13.12 -18.22 6.31
N ASN A 87 13.32 -17.30 7.23
CA ASN A 87 12.30 -16.64 8.02
C ASN A 87 12.34 -15.15 7.70
N ILE A 88 11.64 -14.72 6.66
CA ILE A 88 11.29 -13.31 6.53
C ILE A 88 10.27 -13.06 7.65
N LEU A 89 10.75 -12.71 8.80
CA LEU A 89 9.92 -12.14 9.85
C LEU A 89 9.45 -10.80 9.30
N VAL A 90 8.25 -10.77 8.76
CA VAL A 90 7.61 -9.52 8.34
C VAL A 90 7.20 -8.82 9.63
N LEU A 91 8.15 -8.13 10.25
CA LEU A 91 7.87 -7.29 11.40
C LEU A 91 6.91 -6.19 10.93
N GLY A 92 5.73 -6.19 11.48
CA GLY A 92 4.73 -5.15 11.24
C GLY A 92 5.18 -3.79 11.79
N PRO A 93 4.45 -2.71 11.48
CA PRO A 93 4.80 -1.36 11.97
C PRO A 93 4.93 -1.28 13.49
N ALA A 94 4.18 -2.08 14.23
CA ALA A 94 4.19 -2.13 15.69
C ALA A 94 5.59 -2.39 16.27
N ALA A 95 6.42 -3.19 15.59
CA ALA A 95 7.77 -3.56 16.06
C ALA A 95 8.75 -2.38 16.10
N TYR A 96 8.43 -1.27 15.44
CA TYR A 96 9.32 -0.11 15.32
C TYR A 96 8.81 1.13 16.06
N ARG A 97 7.75 0.99 16.84
CA ARG A 97 7.15 2.09 17.61
C ARG A 97 7.81 2.20 18.98
N ASN A 98 7.83 3.43 19.52
CA ASN A 98 8.24 3.66 20.91
C ASN A 98 7.16 3.09 21.84
N PRO A 99 7.49 2.10 22.69
CA PRO A 99 6.49 1.46 23.53
C PRO A 99 5.87 2.39 24.60
N GLU A 100 6.62 3.33 25.14
CA GLU A 100 6.12 4.31 26.13
C GLU A 100 5.06 5.23 25.50
N ARG A 101 5.34 5.73 24.29
CA ARG A 101 4.38 6.58 23.58
C ARG A 101 3.12 5.81 23.19
N VAL A 102 3.26 4.55 22.81
CA VAL A 102 2.11 3.69 22.49
C VAL A 102 1.28 3.48 23.75
N ALA A 103 1.92 3.16 24.89
CA ALA A 103 1.23 2.97 26.17
C ALA A 103 0.49 4.24 26.61
N LEU A 104 1.15 5.41 26.49
CA LEU A 104 0.52 6.71 26.81
C LEU A 104 -0.71 6.95 25.89
N GLY A 105 -0.56 6.74 24.59
CA GLY A 105 -1.65 6.92 23.62
C GLY A 105 -2.84 6.00 23.91
N LEU A 106 -2.59 4.74 24.26
CA LEU A 106 -3.61 3.77 24.63
C LEU A 106 -4.34 4.20 25.91
N HIS A 107 -3.57 4.60 26.95
CA HIS A 107 -4.12 5.06 28.23
C HIS A 107 -5.00 6.31 28.01
N LYS A 108 -4.49 7.31 27.28
CA LYS A 108 -5.22 8.55 27.03
C LYS A 108 -6.46 8.34 26.15
N ALA A 109 -6.42 7.41 25.20
CA ALA A 109 -7.59 7.07 24.39
C ALA A 109 -8.71 6.46 25.24
N MET A 110 -8.35 5.53 26.13
CA MET A 110 -9.33 4.91 27.04
C MET A 110 -9.85 5.91 28.07
N GLU A 111 -8.96 6.72 28.65
CA GLU A 111 -9.33 7.81 29.58
C GLU A 111 -10.33 8.77 28.93
N PHE A 112 -10.05 9.18 27.68
CA PHE A 112 -10.94 10.05 26.91
C PHE A 112 -12.29 9.39 26.63
N TYR A 113 -12.29 8.13 26.20
CA TYR A 113 -13.50 7.36 25.88
C TYR A 113 -14.45 7.32 27.08
N LEU A 114 -13.92 6.96 28.24
CA LEU A 114 -14.68 6.89 29.52
C LEU A 114 -15.08 8.28 30.05
N TRP A 115 -14.21 9.29 29.86
CA TRP A 115 -14.47 10.66 30.28
C TRP A 115 -15.67 11.26 29.54
N VAL A 116 -15.76 11.08 28.24
CA VAL A 116 -16.89 11.59 27.45
C VAL A 116 -18.20 10.87 27.86
N GLU A 117 -18.13 9.56 28.07
CA GLU A 117 -19.28 8.75 28.52
C GLU A 117 -19.79 9.21 29.87
N ASN A 118 -18.92 9.30 30.87
CA ASN A 118 -19.29 9.55 32.28
C ASN A 118 -19.60 11.02 32.56
N PHE A 119 -18.86 11.97 31.97
CA PHE A 119 -18.98 13.38 32.28
C PHE A 119 -20.09 14.07 31.48
N PHE A 120 -20.29 13.67 30.20
CA PHE A 120 -21.28 14.30 29.32
C PHE A 120 -22.49 13.40 29.07
N VAL A 121 -22.56 12.24 29.69
CA VAL A 121 -23.63 11.23 29.51
C VAL A 121 -23.76 10.88 28.02
N PHE A 122 -22.60 10.80 27.32
CA PHE A 122 -22.54 10.50 25.92
C PHE A 122 -22.72 9.00 25.68
N SER A 123 -23.69 8.62 24.83
CA SER A 123 -23.90 7.23 24.47
C SER A 123 -22.99 6.89 23.26
N HIS A 124 -22.05 5.98 23.46
CA HIS A 124 -21.18 5.49 22.40
C HIS A 124 -21.98 4.61 21.42
N ASP A 125 -21.78 4.82 20.15
CA ASP A 125 -22.42 4.07 19.07
C ASP A 125 -21.41 3.11 18.40
N GLU A 126 -21.87 2.38 17.38
CA GLU A 126 -21.03 1.47 16.58
C GLU A 126 -19.75 2.15 16.08
N LYS A 127 -19.86 3.40 15.63
CA LYS A 127 -18.74 4.14 15.03
C LYS A 127 -17.65 4.45 16.04
N THR A 128 -18.01 4.97 17.19
CA THR A 128 -17.06 5.30 18.27
C THR A 128 -16.45 4.03 18.87
N CYS A 129 -17.25 2.97 19.08
CA CYS A 129 -16.77 1.65 19.52
C CYS A 129 -15.77 1.06 18.54
N LYS A 130 -16.06 1.14 17.25
CA LYS A 130 -15.16 0.68 16.17
C LYS A 130 -13.82 1.43 16.21
N GLU A 131 -13.83 2.77 16.32
CA GLU A 131 -12.59 3.55 16.35
C GLU A 131 -11.76 3.23 17.61
N MET A 132 -12.39 3.05 18.78
CA MET A 132 -11.68 2.64 20.01
C MET A 132 -11.06 1.24 19.86
N ALA A 133 -11.79 0.28 19.30
CA ALA A 133 -11.28 -1.07 19.02
C ALA A 133 -10.07 -1.01 18.05
N LEU A 134 -10.13 -0.14 17.03
CA LEU A 134 -9.02 0.07 16.08
C LEU A 134 -7.79 0.70 16.75
N VAL A 135 -7.98 1.60 17.72
CA VAL A 135 -6.87 2.16 18.52
C VAL A 135 -6.17 1.05 19.30
N LEU A 136 -6.95 0.20 19.99
CA LEU A 136 -6.42 -0.94 20.75
C LEU A 136 -5.65 -1.91 19.87
N ALA A 137 -6.19 -2.24 18.69
CA ALA A 137 -5.54 -3.12 17.71
C ALA A 137 -4.23 -2.54 17.20
N LYS A 138 -4.22 -1.26 16.80
CA LYS A 138 -3.03 -0.55 16.30
C LYS A 138 -1.96 -0.38 17.37
N GLY A 139 -2.37 -0.24 18.62
CA GLY A 139 -1.46 -0.16 19.78
C GLY A 139 -0.96 -1.52 20.26
N ASN A 140 -1.39 -2.62 19.62
CA ASN A 140 -1.03 -4.00 20.01
C ASN A 140 -1.47 -4.35 21.45
N ASN A 141 -2.54 -3.72 21.94
CA ASN A 141 -3.14 -4.06 23.24
C ASN A 141 -4.23 -5.12 23.02
N LEU A 142 -3.81 -6.36 22.79
CA LEU A 142 -4.71 -7.45 22.43
C LEU A 142 -5.62 -7.86 23.58
N ASN A 143 -5.10 -7.89 24.80
CA ASN A 143 -5.90 -8.21 25.99
C ASN A 143 -7.00 -7.16 26.19
N GLY A 144 -6.65 -5.88 26.12
CA GLY A 144 -7.63 -4.78 26.18
C GLY A 144 -8.65 -4.85 25.05
N LEU A 145 -8.21 -5.20 23.84
CA LEU A 145 -9.09 -5.36 22.66
C LEU A 145 -10.13 -6.47 22.91
N TRP A 146 -9.69 -7.66 23.36
CA TRP A 146 -10.59 -8.78 23.62
C TRP A 146 -11.60 -8.47 24.72
N GLN A 147 -11.14 -7.85 25.80
CA GLN A 147 -12.01 -7.43 26.90
C GLN A 147 -13.04 -6.39 26.42
N PHE A 148 -12.59 -5.38 25.71
CA PHE A 148 -13.45 -4.31 25.17
C PHE A 148 -14.53 -4.89 24.23
N LEU A 149 -14.17 -5.74 23.28
CA LEU A 149 -15.13 -6.37 22.35
C LEU A 149 -16.16 -7.23 23.12
N LYS A 150 -15.71 -7.94 24.15
CA LYS A 150 -16.58 -8.79 24.97
C LYS A 150 -17.59 -7.95 25.77
N GLU A 151 -17.14 -6.82 26.32
CA GLU A 151 -18.00 -5.88 27.07
C GLU A 151 -19.04 -5.24 26.12
N MET A 152 -18.59 -4.73 24.98
CA MET A 152 -19.47 -4.08 23.99
C MET A 152 -20.48 -5.06 23.37
N SER A 153 -20.11 -6.34 23.19
CA SER A 153 -21.02 -7.35 22.63
C SER A 153 -22.11 -7.81 23.60
N ARG A 154 -21.97 -7.51 24.90
CA ARG A 154 -22.96 -7.86 25.95
C ARG A 154 -24.08 -6.83 26.13
N ILE A 155 -23.92 -5.65 25.54
CA ILE A 155 -24.93 -4.60 25.60
C ILE A 155 -26.09 -5.01 24.67
N GLU A 156 -27.17 -5.50 25.27
CA GLU A 156 -28.25 -6.24 24.57
C GLU A 156 -29.05 -5.41 23.57
N ASN A 157 -29.21 -4.12 23.79
CA ASN A 157 -30.08 -3.28 22.96
C ASN A 157 -29.36 -2.52 21.85
N GLU A 158 -28.02 -2.59 21.79
CA GLU A 158 -27.22 -1.88 20.81
C GLU A 158 -26.23 -2.82 20.13
N ARG A 159 -26.31 -2.92 18.81
CA ARG A 159 -25.34 -3.72 18.04
C ARG A 159 -24.06 -2.92 17.84
N LEU A 160 -23.29 -2.73 18.93
CA LEU A 160 -22.05 -1.97 18.94
C LEU A 160 -20.91 -2.67 18.21
N VAL A 161 -20.94 -4.02 18.19
CA VAL A 161 -19.96 -4.82 17.45
C VAL A 161 -20.64 -5.45 16.24
N THR A 162 -20.22 -5.08 15.04
CA THR A 162 -20.81 -5.56 13.77
C THR A 162 -19.80 -6.37 12.97
N THR A 163 -20.29 -7.06 11.93
CA THR A 163 -19.44 -7.75 10.95
C THR A 163 -18.43 -6.76 10.35
N SER A 164 -18.87 -5.53 10.03
CA SER A 164 -18.01 -4.48 9.50
C SER A 164 -16.88 -4.11 10.47
N THR A 165 -17.20 -3.97 11.75
CA THR A 165 -16.21 -3.67 12.82
C THR A 165 -15.15 -4.77 12.89
N ILE A 166 -15.56 -6.05 12.97
CA ILE A 166 -14.61 -7.18 13.03
C ILE A 166 -13.79 -7.28 11.75
N THR A 167 -14.40 -7.07 10.58
CA THR A 167 -13.69 -7.08 9.29
C THR A 167 -12.61 -5.99 9.23
N CYS A 168 -12.92 -4.78 9.71
CA CYS A 168 -11.93 -3.69 9.82
C CYS A 168 -10.80 -4.05 10.80
N LEU A 169 -11.12 -4.71 11.92
CA LEU A 169 -10.11 -5.18 12.88
C LEU A 169 -9.18 -6.22 12.25
N ILE A 170 -9.73 -7.20 11.54
CA ILE A 170 -8.94 -8.23 10.81
C ILE A 170 -7.97 -7.54 9.85
N LYS A 171 -8.45 -6.55 9.10
CA LYS A 171 -7.63 -5.77 8.16
C LYS A 171 -6.47 -5.07 8.88
N VAL A 172 -6.78 -4.33 9.94
CA VAL A 172 -5.78 -3.57 10.71
C VAL A 172 -4.76 -4.52 11.36
N LEU A 173 -5.21 -5.61 11.99
CA LEU A 173 -4.33 -6.61 12.58
C LEU A 173 -3.40 -7.22 11.52
N GLY A 174 -3.93 -7.51 10.33
CA GLY A 174 -3.13 -7.96 9.18
C GLY A 174 -2.08 -6.93 8.75
N GLU A 175 -2.45 -5.66 8.70
CA GLU A 175 -1.54 -4.54 8.36
C GLU A 175 -0.45 -4.34 9.41
N GLU A 176 -0.77 -4.57 10.69
CA GLU A 176 0.18 -4.48 11.81
C GLU A 176 1.09 -5.71 11.91
N GLY A 177 0.85 -6.76 11.11
CA GLY A 177 1.63 -8.00 11.13
C GLY A 177 1.12 -9.03 12.13
N LEU A 178 -0.04 -8.78 12.75
CA LEU A 178 -0.67 -9.62 13.77
C LEU A 178 -1.73 -10.54 13.11
N VAL A 179 -1.30 -11.30 12.10
CA VAL A 179 -2.22 -12.09 11.27
C VAL A 179 -2.88 -13.23 12.04
N ASN A 180 -2.18 -13.82 13.02
CA ASN A 180 -2.75 -14.87 13.87
C ASN A 180 -3.90 -14.33 14.73
N GLU A 181 -3.76 -13.09 15.21
CA GLU A 181 -4.82 -12.41 15.98
C GLU A 181 -5.99 -12.04 15.06
N GLY A 182 -5.70 -11.61 13.84
CA GLY A 182 -6.71 -11.38 12.81
C GLY A 182 -7.50 -12.66 12.52
N LEU A 183 -6.81 -13.80 12.43
CA LEU A 183 -7.43 -15.11 12.23
C LEU A 183 -8.28 -15.52 13.46
N ALA A 184 -7.78 -15.22 14.66
CA ALA A 184 -8.54 -15.45 15.91
C ALA A 184 -9.82 -14.60 15.93
N CYS A 185 -9.75 -13.33 15.52
CA CYS A 185 -10.92 -12.45 15.35
C CYS A 185 -11.94 -13.08 14.38
N PHE A 186 -11.46 -13.57 13.24
CA PHE A 186 -12.31 -14.19 12.21
C PHE A 186 -13.07 -15.41 12.76
N TYR A 187 -12.37 -16.35 13.41
CA TYR A 187 -13.01 -17.54 13.94
C TYR A 187 -13.95 -17.27 15.13
N ARG A 188 -13.72 -16.15 15.84
CA ARG A 188 -14.56 -15.74 16.99
C ARG A 188 -15.72 -14.83 16.60
N MET A 189 -15.93 -14.53 15.32
CA MET A 189 -17.02 -13.64 14.87
C MET A 189 -18.37 -14.07 15.47
N LYS A 190 -18.64 -15.38 15.52
CA LYS A 190 -19.88 -15.93 16.09
C LYS A 190 -20.04 -15.59 17.59
N GLN A 191 -18.95 -15.48 18.35
CA GLN A 191 -18.98 -15.12 19.78
C GLN A 191 -19.44 -13.67 19.99
N PHE A 192 -19.29 -12.84 18.95
CA PHE A 192 -19.73 -11.43 18.95
C PHE A 192 -21.04 -11.27 18.16
N HIS A 193 -21.77 -12.35 17.95
CA HIS A 193 -23.05 -12.39 17.21
C HIS A 193 -22.90 -11.89 15.75
N CYS A 194 -21.68 -11.92 15.20
CA CYS A 194 -21.36 -11.55 13.83
C CYS A 194 -21.26 -12.78 12.94
N LYS A 195 -21.69 -12.67 11.68
CA LYS A 195 -21.56 -13.73 10.69
C LYS A 195 -20.51 -13.31 9.66
N PRO A 196 -19.51 -14.18 9.38
CA PRO A 196 -18.58 -13.89 8.29
C PRO A 196 -19.31 -13.74 6.95
N ASP A 197 -18.84 -12.82 6.15
CA ASP A 197 -19.30 -12.56 4.77
C ASP A 197 -18.10 -12.69 3.81
N VAL A 198 -18.35 -12.56 2.50
CA VAL A 198 -17.31 -12.67 1.47
C VAL A 198 -16.19 -11.64 1.72
N VAL A 199 -16.55 -10.43 2.21
CA VAL A 199 -15.55 -9.39 2.51
C VAL A 199 -14.62 -9.82 3.65
N SER A 200 -15.18 -10.41 4.72
CA SER A 200 -14.41 -10.95 5.87
C SER A 200 -13.42 -12.02 5.41
N TYR A 201 -13.89 -12.97 4.58
CA TYR A 201 -13.04 -14.00 3.98
C TYR A 201 -11.93 -13.38 3.14
N ASN A 202 -12.25 -12.43 2.27
CA ASN A 202 -11.28 -11.78 1.39
C ASN A 202 -10.20 -11.02 2.18
N VAL A 203 -10.59 -10.34 3.26
CA VAL A 203 -9.66 -9.59 4.12
C VAL A 203 -8.69 -10.54 4.84
N ILE A 204 -9.18 -11.65 5.43
CA ILE A 204 -8.29 -12.58 6.13
C ILE A 204 -7.41 -13.38 5.15
N ILE A 205 -7.92 -13.76 3.97
CA ILE A 205 -7.13 -14.39 2.90
C ILE A 205 -5.99 -13.44 2.50
N HIS A 206 -6.29 -12.15 2.28
CA HIS A 206 -5.28 -11.14 1.93
C HIS A 206 -4.22 -11.00 3.03
N ALA A 207 -4.63 -10.95 4.30
CA ALA A 207 -3.71 -10.85 5.45
C ALA A 207 -2.77 -12.07 5.52
N LEU A 208 -3.30 -13.28 5.33
CA LEU A 208 -2.54 -14.53 5.31
C LEU A 208 -1.51 -14.53 4.15
N CYS A 209 -1.94 -14.08 2.98
CA CYS A 209 -1.07 -13.99 1.79
C CYS A 209 0.10 -13.01 2.01
N ARG A 210 -0.14 -11.90 2.72
CA ARG A 210 0.90 -10.89 3.00
C ARG A 210 2.06 -11.47 3.81
N VAL A 211 1.80 -12.43 4.70
CA VAL A 211 2.85 -13.10 5.50
C VAL A 211 3.32 -14.42 4.87
N GLY A 212 2.83 -14.75 3.66
CA GLY A 212 3.23 -15.94 2.93
C GLY A 212 2.55 -17.22 3.38
N ASN A 213 1.51 -17.14 4.20
CA ASN A 213 0.76 -18.32 4.70
C ASN A 213 -0.31 -18.74 3.68
N PHE A 214 0.17 -19.18 2.51
CA PHE A 214 -0.69 -19.56 1.39
C PHE A 214 -1.50 -20.83 1.65
N ASN A 215 -0.99 -21.72 2.50
CA ASN A 215 -1.71 -22.97 2.82
C ASN A 215 -3.02 -22.65 3.55
N LYS A 216 -2.98 -21.78 4.56
CA LYS A 216 -4.20 -21.34 5.25
C LYS A 216 -5.11 -20.53 4.34
N ALA A 217 -4.54 -19.68 3.47
CA ALA A 217 -5.32 -18.88 2.52
C ALA A 217 -6.09 -19.78 1.54
N ARG A 218 -5.43 -20.82 0.99
CA ARG A 218 -6.08 -21.80 0.11
C ARG A 218 -7.14 -22.62 0.84
N PHE A 219 -6.86 -23.03 2.06
CA PHE A 219 -7.84 -23.75 2.90
C PHE A 219 -9.13 -22.94 3.05
N LEU A 220 -9.01 -21.61 3.28
CA LEU A 220 -10.20 -20.73 3.38
C LEU A 220 -10.94 -20.63 2.03
N LEU A 221 -10.22 -20.56 0.91
CA LEU A 221 -10.84 -20.60 -0.42
C LEU A 221 -11.62 -21.92 -0.61
N GLU A 222 -10.98 -23.05 -0.31
CA GLU A 222 -11.61 -24.38 -0.40
C GLU A 222 -12.88 -24.48 0.46
N GLN A 223 -12.86 -23.89 1.67
CA GLN A 223 -14.05 -23.79 2.51
C GLN A 223 -15.17 -22.98 1.84
N MET A 224 -14.83 -21.86 1.20
CA MET A 224 -15.81 -21.01 0.49
C MET A 224 -16.43 -21.75 -0.72
N GLU A 225 -15.73 -22.75 -1.27
CA GLU A 225 -16.15 -23.53 -2.44
C GLU A 225 -17.02 -24.75 -2.09
N LEU A 226 -17.17 -25.07 -0.81
CA LEU A 226 -17.99 -26.23 -0.39
C LEU A 226 -19.44 -26.04 -0.83
N PRO A 227 -20.08 -27.10 -1.34
CA PRO A 227 -21.50 -27.04 -1.76
C PRO A 227 -22.40 -26.58 -0.60
N GLY A 228 -23.26 -25.63 -0.87
CA GLY A 228 -24.18 -25.08 0.12
C GLY A 228 -23.55 -24.06 1.06
N PHE A 229 -22.29 -23.69 0.86
CA PHE A 229 -21.65 -22.65 1.69
C PHE A 229 -22.27 -21.27 1.40
N LYS A 230 -22.54 -20.52 2.45
CA LYS A 230 -23.27 -19.24 2.34
C LYS A 230 -22.45 -18.09 1.76
N CYS A 231 -21.13 -18.25 1.72
CA CYS A 231 -20.21 -17.19 1.26
C CYS A 231 -19.30 -17.75 0.15
N PRO A 232 -19.85 -18.01 -1.05
CA PRO A 232 -19.03 -18.52 -2.16
C PRO A 232 -17.97 -17.48 -2.56
N PRO A 233 -16.83 -17.93 -3.10
CA PRO A 233 -15.79 -17.00 -3.54
C PRO A 233 -16.25 -16.17 -4.73
N ASP A 234 -15.70 -14.99 -4.88
CA ASP A 234 -15.98 -14.08 -5.98
C ASP A 234 -14.70 -13.83 -6.83
N VAL A 235 -14.83 -13.04 -7.88
CA VAL A 235 -13.71 -12.61 -8.73
C VAL A 235 -12.58 -12.03 -7.88
N TYR A 236 -12.95 -11.22 -6.87
CA TYR A 236 -11.99 -10.54 -6.00
C TYR A 236 -11.19 -11.53 -5.12
N THR A 237 -11.82 -12.63 -4.65
CA THR A 237 -11.16 -13.71 -3.90
C THR A 237 -10.01 -14.31 -4.72
N TYR A 238 -10.28 -14.65 -5.99
CA TYR A 238 -9.26 -15.20 -6.90
C TYR A 238 -8.18 -14.16 -7.21
N THR A 239 -8.57 -12.91 -7.48
CA THR A 239 -7.64 -11.81 -7.76
C THR A 239 -6.66 -11.60 -6.60
N ILE A 240 -7.13 -11.62 -5.34
CA ILE A 240 -6.27 -11.52 -4.14
C ILE A 240 -5.20 -12.62 -4.15
N LEU A 241 -5.61 -13.87 -4.33
CA LEU A 241 -4.69 -15.00 -4.30
C LEU A 241 -3.69 -14.94 -5.44
N ILE A 242 -4.15 -14.78 -6.69
CA ILE A 242 -3.29 -14.70 -7.89
C ILE A 242 -2.26 -13.56 -7.74
N SER A 243 -2.74 -12.36 -7.40
CA SER A 243 -1.85 -11.19 -7.25
C SER A 243 -0.85 -11.38 -6.10
N SER A 244 -1.28 -12.02 -5.01
CA SER A 244 -0.42 -12.28 -3.85
C SER A 244 0.65 -13.33 -4.18
N TYR A 245 0.29 -14.41 -4.87
CA TYR A 245 1.26 -15.42 -5.31
C TYR A 245 2.33 -14.78 -6.22
N CYS A 246 1.91 -13.97 -7.18
CA CYS A 246 2.83 -13.26 -8.08
C CYS A 246 3.77 -12.32 -7.32
N LYS A 247 3.22 -11.45 -6.45
CA LYS A 247 3.98 -10.46 -5.68
C LYS A 247 4.96 -11.14 -4.70
N PHE A 248 4.47 -12.09 -3.92
CA PHE A 248 5.28 -12.80 -2.92
C PHE A 248 6.38 -13.63 -3.59
N GLY A 249 6.06 -14.31 -4.69
CA GLY A 249 7.04 -15.04 -5.47
C GLY A 249 8.21 -14.15 -5.89
N MET A 250 7.91 -12.96 -6.39
CA MET A 250 8.94 -12.01 -6.84
C MET A 250 9.79 -11.43 -5.71
N GLN A 251 9.30 -11.46 -4.46
CA GLN A 251 10.05 -10.97 -3.29
C GLN A 251 11.08 -11.96 -2.77
N THR A 252 10.88 -13.26 -2.98
CA THR A 252 11.72 -14.31 -2.38
C THR A 252 13.14 -14.36 -2.94
N GLY A 253 13.37 -13.90 -4.17
CA GLY A 253 14.68 -13.93 -4.81
C GLY A 253 15.14 -15.33 -5.27
N CYS A 254 14.52 -16.39 -4.80
CA CYS A 254 14.86 -17.77 -5.15
C CYS A 254 14.11 -18.21 -6.42
N ARG A 255 14.84 -18.61 -7.48
CA ARG A 255 14.27 -19.04 -8.78
C ARG A 255 13.21 -20.14 -8.62
N LYS A 256 13.52 -21.16 -7.81
CA LYS A 256 12.62 -22.30 -7.59
C LYS A 256 11.31 -21.86 -6.93
N ALA A 257 11.42 -21.01 -5.90
CA ALA A 257 10.25 -20.45 -5.21
C ALA A 257 9.42 -19.55 -6.13
N ILE A 258 10.06 -18.72 -6.95
CA ILE A 258 9.38 -17.85 -7.92
C ILE A 258 8.59 -18.71 -8.93
N ARG A 259 9.24 -19.74 -9.52
CA ARG A 259 8.59 -20.63 -10.48
C ARG A 259 7.39 -21.33 -9.88
N ARG A 260 7.53 -21.86 -8.65
CA ARG A 260 6.45 -22.53 -7.92
C ARG A 260 5.27 -21.56 -7.70
N ARG A 261 5.56 -20.34 -7.20
CA ARG A 261 4.50 -19.35 -6.92
C ARG A 261 3.77 -18.91 -8.20
N LEU A 262 4.49 -18.70 -9.29
CA LEU A 262 3.87 -18.36 -10.58
C LEU A 262 3.07 -19.54 -11.15
N TYR A 263 3.51 -20.76 -10.92
CA TYR A 263 2.74 -21.98 -11.29
C TYR A 263 1.40 -22.01 -10.54
N GLU A 264 1.44 -21.78 -9.22
CA GLU A 264 0.22 -21.73 -8.38
C GLU A 264 -0.72 -20.60 -8.85
N ALA A 265 -0.17 -19.43 -9.17
CA ALA A 265 -0.94 -18.30 -9.70
C ALA A 265 -1.64 -18.65 -11.01
N ASN A 266 -0.93 -19.31 -11.94
CA ASN A 266 -1.49 -19.75 -13.22
C ASN A 266 -2.53 -20.86 -13.03
N HIS A 267 -2.33 -21.76 -12.07
CA HIS A 267 -3.31 -22.81 -11.72
C HIS A 267 -4.63 -22.18 -11.24
N LEU A 268 -4.53 -21.21 -10.33
CA LEU A 268 -5.70 -20.47 -9.84
C LEU A 268 -6.38 -19.67 -10.95
N PHE A 269 -5.62 -19.19 -11.90
CA PHE A 269 -6.17 -18.50 -13.05
C PHE A 269 -6.96 -19.45 -13.96
N UNK A 270 -6.59 -20.48 -14.10
CA UNK A 270 -7.19 -21.37 -14.75
C UNK A 270 -8.41 -21.80 -14.17
N GLU A 271 -8.27 -22.10 -12.89
CA GLU A 271 -9.41 -22.52 -12.09
C GLU A 271 -10.54 -21.47 -12.10
N MET A 272 -10.16 -20.20 -11.92
CA MET A 272 -11.05 -19.06 -12.03
C MET A 272 -11.85 -19.07 -13.35
N LEU A 273 -11.16 -19.31 -14.46
CA LEU A 273 -11.78 -19.38 -15.80
C LEU A 273 -12.72 -20.59 -15.93
N PHE A 274 -12.30 -21.74 -15.43
CA PHE A 274 -13.10 -22.98 -15.46
C PHE A 274 -14.43 -22.81 -14.72
N LYS A 275 -14.42 -22.05 -13.62
CA LYS A 275 -15.61 -21.73 -12.83
C LYS A 275 -16.47 -20.62 -13.45
N GLY A 276 -16.09 -20.11 -14.63
CA GLY A 276 -16.86 -19.11 -15.36
C GLY A 276 -16.64 -17.67 -14.89
N PHE A 277 -15.68 -17.42 -14.01
CA PHE A 277 -15.35 -16.06 -13.59
C PHE A 277 -14.57 -15.33 -14.69
N VAL A 278 -14.90 -14.07 -14.90
CA VAL A 278 -14.18 -13.18 -15.84
C VAL A 278 -13.07 -12.46 -15.08
N PRO A 279 -11.77 -12.72 -15.43
CA PRO A 279 -10.67 -12.05 -14.74
C PRO A 279 -10.67 -10.54 -14.99
N ASP A 280 -10.27 -9.80 -13.98
CA ASP A 280 -10.15 -8.34 -14.05
C ASP A 280 -8.77 -7.89 -14.54
N VAL A 281 -8.63 -6.59 -14.77
CA VAL A 281 -7.36 -5.96 -15.22
C VAL A 281 -6.23 -6.22 -14.22
N VAL A 282 -6.54 -6.29 -12.91
CA VAL A 282 -5.54 -6.52 -11.86
C VAL A 282 -4.96 -7.94 -11.97
N THR A 283 -5.83 -8.94 -12.19
CA THR A 283 -5.45 -10.34 -12.38
C THR A 283 -4.48 -10.49 -13.56
N TYR A 284 -4.87 -9.96 -14.74
CA TYR A 284 -4.02 -10.00 -15.94
C TYR A 284 -2.69 -9.28 -15.72
N ASN A 285 -2.71 -8.09 -15.15
CA ASN A 285 -1.49 -7.30 -14.92
C ASN A 285 -0.49 -8.03 -14.02
N CYS A 286 -0.96 -8.70 -12.97
CA CYS A 286 -0.08 -9.46 -12.07
C CYS A 286 0.57 -10.65 -12.78
N LEU A 287 -0.20 -11.38 -13.59
CA LEU A 287 0.31 -12.52 -14.36
C LEU A 287 1.29 -12.08 -15.46
N ILE A 288 0.93 -11.06 -16.23
CA ILE A 288 1.78 -10.47 -17.29
C ILE A 288 3.11 -9.97 -16.70
N ASP A 289 3.05 -9.19 -15.60
CA ASP A 289 4.25 -8.68 -14.92
C ASP A 289 5.13 -9.83 -14.40
N GLY A 290 4.52 -10.88 -13.84
CA GLY A 290 5.22 -12.09 -13.40
C GLY A 290 5.92 -12.80 -14.55
N CYS A 291 5.25 -12.94 -15.69
CA CYS A 291 5.79 -13.56 -16.91
C CYS A 291 6.95 -12.73 -17.46
N CYS A 292 6.79 -11.41 -17.59
CA CYS A 292 7.84 -10.48 -18.04
C CYS A 292 9.08 -10.56 -17.15
N LYS A 293 8.90 -10.54 -15.83
CA LYS A 293 10.01 -10.60 -14.86
C LYS A 293 10.74 -11.95 -14.86
N THR A 294 10.11 -13.01 -15.31
CA THR A 294 10.71 -14.36 -15.40
C THR A 294 11.12 -14.75 -16.80
N ASN A 295 11.09 -13.81 -17.74
CA ASN A 295 11.49 -13.99 -19.15
C ASN A 295 10.64 -15.04 -19.89
N ARG A 296 9.32 -15.01 -19.66
CA ARG A 296 8.30 -15.84 -20.32
C ARG A 296 7.43 -14.94 -21.18
N ILE A 297 8.05 -14.30 -22.15
CA ILE A 297 7.38 -13.25 -22.95
C ILE A 297 6.24 -13.82 -23.79
N GLU A 298 6.40 -15.03 -24.33
CA GLU A 298 5.37 -15.71 -25.14
C GLU A 298 4.08 -15.84 -24.31
N ARG A 299 4.23 -16.31 -23.06
CA ARG A 299 3.08 -16.45 -22.16
C ARG A 299 2.45 -15.09 -21.79
N ALA A 300 3.28 -14.06 -21.63
CA ALA A 300 2.78 -12.70 -21.37
C ALA A 300 1.95 -12.19 -22.56
N LEU A 301 2.38 -12.46 -23.78
CA LEU A 301 1.65 -12.07 -24.99
C LEU A 301 0.34 -12.85 -25.15
N GLU A 302 0.33 -14.16 -24.85
CA GLU A 302 -0.90 -14.97 -24.81
C GLU A 302 -1.93 -14.38 -23.84
N LEU A 303 -1.48 -14.00 -22.63
CA LEU A 303 -2.34 -13.39 -21.62
C LEU A 303 -2.86 -12.02 -22.09
N PHE A 304 -2.04 -11.26 -22.78
CA PHE A 304 -2.42 -9.95 -23.34
C PHE A 304 -3.49 -10.12 -24.42
N GLU A 305 -3.36 -11.14 -25.28
CA GLU A 305 -4.36 -11.45 -26.31
C GLU A 305 -5.67 -11.94 -25.68
N ASP A 306 -5.59 -12.84 -24.68
CA ASP A 306 -6.77 -13.36 -23.98
C ASP A 306 -7.51 -12.21 -23.27
N MET A 307 -6.76 -11.27 -22.65
CA MET A 307 -7.30 -10.06 -22.05
C MET A 307 -8.14 -9.25 -23.04
N ASN A 308 -7.61 -9.02 -24.26
CA ASN A 308 -8.31 -8.30 -25.33
C ASN A 308 -9.55 -9.08 -25.82
N LYS A 309 -9.42 -10.40 -26.03
CA LYS A 309 -10.54 -11.25 -26.47
C LYS A 309 -11.71 -11.26 -25.51
N ARG A 310 -11.43 -11.08 -24.21
CA ARG A 310 -12.47 -11.01 -23.17
C ARG A 310 -12.96 -9.58 -22.89
N ASN A 311 -12.62 -8.63 -23.75
CA ASN A 311 -12.98 -7.20 -23.59
C ASN A 311 -12.47 -6.59 -22.27
N CYS A 312 -11.42 -7.15 -21.68
CA CYS A 312 -10.73 -6.60 -20.52
C CYS A 312 -9.65 -5.63 -21.04
N VAL A 313 -9.94 -4.34 -21.04
CA VAL A 313 -9.11 -3.34 -21.72
C VAL A 313 -7.73 -3.19 -21.02
N PRO A 314 -6.61 -3.45 -21.73
CA PRO A 314 -5.28 -3.20 -21.17
C PRO A 314 -5.09 -1.74 -20.78
N ASN A 315 -4.47 -1.53 -19.64
CA ASN A 315 -4.23 -0.18 -19.12
C ASN A 315 -2.71 0.15 -19.14
N ARG A 316 -2.36 1.34 -18.66
CA ARG A 316 -0.99 1.81 -18.59
C ARG A 316 -0.05 0.82 -17.84
N ILE A 317 -0.56 0.12 -16.83
CA ILE A 317 0.24 -0.86 -16.06
C ILE A 317 0.58 -2.07 -16.95
N THR A 318 -0.39 -2.54 -17.75
CA THR A 318 -0.21 -3.63 -18.72
C THR A 318 0.95 -3.31 -19.68
N TYR A 319 0.85 -2.16 -20.37
CA TYR A 319 1.87 -1.74 -21.34
C TYR A 319 3.24 -1.52 -20.68
N ASN A 320 3.26 -0.95 -19.47
CA ASN A 320 4.51 -0.70 -18.72
C ASN A 320 5.29 -1.99 -18.43
N SER A 321 4.61 -3.10 -18.18
CA SER A 321 5.26 -4.41 -17.96
C SER A 321 6.02 -4.85 -19.22
N PHE A 322 5.42 -4.70 -20.42
CA PHE A 322 6.06 -5.04 -21.70
C PHE A 322 7.20 -4.07 -22.03
N ILE A 323 6.98 -2.76 -21.88
CA ILE A 323 7.99 -1.72 -22.16
C ILE A 323 9.25 -2.01 -21.34
N ARG A 324 9.08 -2.23 -20.02
CA ARG A 324 10.20 -2.54 -19.12
C ARG A 324 10.93 -3.81 -19.53
N TYR A 325 10.18 -4.84 -19.90
CA TYR A 325 10.75 -6.12 -20.34
C TYR A 325 11.62 -5.91 -21.58
N TYR A 326 11.06 -5.30 -22.62
CA TYR A 326 11.76 -5.09 -23.90
C TYR A 326 12.99 -4.20 -23.76
N CYS A 327 12.93 -3.16 -22.92
CA CYS A 327 14.10 -2.31 -22.61
C CYS A 327 15.21 -3.12 -21.92
N VAL A 328 14.85 -4.00 -21.00
CA VAL A 328 15.83 -4.80 -20.23
C VAL A 328 16.50 -5.88 -21.13
N VAL A 329 15.77 -6.45 -22.09
CA VAL A 329 16.33 -7.46 -23.00
C VAL A 329 16.95 -6.84 -24.25
N ASN A 330 17.05 -5.50 -24.28
CA ASN A 330 17.62 -4.71 -25.39
C ASN A 330 16.86 -4.82 -26.71
N GLU A 331 15.56 -5.13 -26.65
CA GLU A 331 14.64 -5.10 -27.80
C GLU A 331 13.85 -3.77 -27.76
N ILE A 332 14.61 -2.65 -27.77
CA ILE A 332 14.10 -1.30 -27.48
C ILE A 332 12.96 -0.92 -28.43
N ASP A 333 13.07 -1.27 -29.71
CA ASP A 333 12.08 -0.91 -30.74
C ASP A 333 10.71 -1.55 -30.45
N LYS A 334 10.68 -2.79 -29.93
CA LYS A 334 9.44 -3.42 -29.46
C LYS A 334 8.85 -2.70 -28.24
N GLY A 335 9.72 -2.19 -27.37
CA GLY A 335 9.31 -1.36 -26.22
C GLY A 335 8.66 -0.05 -26.70
N ILE A 336 9.26 0.59 -27.70
CA ILE A 336 8.74 1.81 -28.33
C ILE A 336 7.39 1.50 -29.01
N GLU A 337 7.29 0.38 -29.73
CA GLU A 337 6.04 -0.05 -30.38
C GLU A 337 4.90 -0.20 -29.34
N MET A 338 5.19 -0.80 -28.20
CA MET A 338 4.21 -0.93 -27.09
C MET A 338 3.78 0.43 -26.57
N LEU A 339 4.71 1.38 -26.43
CA LEU A 339 4.38 2.76 -26.02
C LEU A 339 3.47 3.43 -27.06
N ARG A 340 3.79 3.33 -28.35
CA ARG A 340 2.98 3.93 -29.43
C ARG A 340 1.60 3.29 -29.51
N LYS A 341 1.49 1.96 -29.31
CA LYS A 341 0.20 1.24 -29.24
C LYS A 341 -0.65 1.77 -28.09
N MET A 342 -0.05 1.94 -26.91
CA MET A 342 -0.75 2.51 -25.73
C MET A 342 -1.24 3.93 -26.01
N GLN A 343 -0.42 4.76 -26.65
CA GLN A 343 -0.79 6.16 -26.98
C GLN A 343 -1.97 6.21 -27.97
N ARG A 344 -1.95 5.35 -29.01
CA ARG A 344 -3.06 5.26 -29.97
C ARG A 344 -4.40 4.86 -29.31
N MET A 345 -4.33 4.10 -28.22
CA MET A 345 -5.51 3.67 -27.45
C MET A 345 -5.94 4.70 -26.39
N ASN A 346 -5.37 5.90 -26.40
CA ASN A 346 -5.67 7.01 -25.48
C ASN A 346 -5.49 6.67 -23.99
N HIS A 347 -4.55 5.78 -23.68
CA HIS A 347 -4.29 5.37 -22.29
C HIS A 347 -3.30 6.30 -21.55
N GLY A 348 -3.29 7.57 -21.90
CA GLY A 348 -2.65 8.59 -21.04
C GLY A 348 -1.45 9.32 -21.63
N VAL A 349 -1.04 10.30 -20.90
CA VAL A 349 0.02 11.27 -21.20
C VAL A 349 1.40 10.65 -20.95
N ALA A 350 2.44 11.21 -21.58
CA ALA A 350 3.83 10.87 -21.32
C ALA A 350 4.16 10.96 -19.82
N THR A 351 4.69 9.89 -19.25
CA THR A 351 5.03 9.80 -17.82
C THR A 351 6.40 9.18 -17.60
N ASN A 352 7.00 9.51 -16.45
CA ASN A 352 8.28 8.95 -16.05
C ASN A 352 8.28 7.41 -16.00
N SER A 353 7.14 6.79 -15.65
CA SER A 353 7.06 5.32 -15.55
C SER A 353 7.21 4.60 -16.89
N LEU A 354 6.80 5.26 -17.98
CA LEU A 354 6.82 4.72 -19.34
C LEU A 354 8.08 5.14 -20.10
N HIS A 355 8.45 6.42 -20.01
CA HIS A 355 9.54 7.00 -20.80
C HIS A 355 10.93 6.71 -20.20
N THR A 356 11.06 6.71 -18.86
CA THR A 356 12.35 6.47 -18.20
C THR A 356 13.02 5.15 -18.64
N PRO A 357 12.33 3.99 -18.66
CA PRO A 357 12.97 2.76 -19.14
C PRO A 357 13.50 2.85 -20.59
N ILE A 358 12.73 3.48 -21.48
CA ILE A 358 13.11 3.66 -22.89
C ILE A 358 14.33 4.58 -22.99
N ILE A 359 14.29 5.74 -22.32
CA ILE A 359 15.41 6.70 -22.31
C ILE A 359 16.69 6.04 -21.81
N HIS A 360 16.63 5.29 -20.72
CA HIS A 360 17.80 4.59 -20.16
C HIS A 360 18.35 3.56 -21.14
N ALA A 361 17.48 2.74 -21.74
CA ALA A 361 17.89 1.72 -22.69
C ALA A 361 18.51 2.34 -23.95
N LEU A 362 17.95 3.44 -24.47
CA LEU A 362 18.48 4.17 -25.63
C LEU A 362 19.86 4.78 -25.32
N CYS A 363 20.05 5.37 -24.13
CA CYS A 363 21.35 5.89 -23.70
C CYS A 363 22.40 4.76 -23.60
N GLU A 364 22.02 3.61 -23.02
CA GLU A 364 22.90 2.44 -22.90
C GLU A 364 23.26 1.85 -24.28
N ALA A 365 22.33 1.93 -25.25
CA ALA A 365 22.55 1.47 -26.64
C ALA A 365 23.29 2.48 -27.52
N GLY A 366 23.62 3.67 -27.00
CA GLY A 366 24.27 4.74 -27.76
C GLY A 366 23.32 5.49 -28.73
N ARG A 367 22.00 5.23 -28.67
CA ARG A 367 20.97 5.90 -29.50
C ARG A 367 20.53 7.22 -28.81
N VAL A 368 21.51 8.13 -28.67
CA VAL A 368 21.38 9.31 -27.78
C VAL A 368 20.41 10.35 -28.37
N LEU A 369 20.32 10.47 -29.68
CA LEU A 369 19.38 11.40 -30.34
C LEU A 369 17.93 11.01 -30.03
N GLU A 370 17.63 9.73 -30.16
CA GLU A 370 16.31 9.21 -29.85
C GLU A 370 15.98 9.34 -28.33
N ALA A 371 16.98 9.12 -27.48
CA ALA A 371 16.83 9.32 -26.02
C ALA A 371 16.41 10.76 -25.71
N LYS A 372 17.05 11.74 -26.41
CA LYS A 372 16.70 13.17 -26.32
C LYS A 372 15.25 13.41 -26.76
N ASP A 373 14.83 12.80 -27.89
CA ASP A 373 13.47 12.98 -28.41
C ASP A 373 12.41 12.45 -27.40
N PHE A 374 12.66 11.30 -26.77
CA PHE A 374 11.79 10.77 -25.72
C PHE A 374 11.81 11.64 -24.45
N LEU A 375 12.94 12.29 -24.15
CA LEU A 375 13.00 13.28 -23.07
C LEU A 375 12.11 14.50 -23.39
N CYS A 376 12.19 15.01 -24.61
CA CYS A 376 11.36 16.14 -25.08
C CYS A 376 9.88 15.77 -25.04
N GLU A 377 9.53 14.57 -25.48
CA GLU A 377 8.14 14.04 -25.40
C GLU A 377 7.64 13.99 -23.95
N LEU A 378 8.49 13.53 -23.02
CA LEU A 378 8.17 13.47 -21.59
C LEU A 378 7.86 14.87 -21.02
N ILE A 379 8.69 15.85 -21.39
CA ILE A 379 8.56 17.25 -20.94
C ILE A 379 7.31 17.90 -21.56
N ALA A 380 7.08 17.68 -22.84
CA ALA A 380 5.90 18.18 -23.56
C ALA A 380 4.61 17.61 -22.93
N GLY A 381 4.66 16.41 -22.40
CA GLY A 381 3.58 15.79 -21.63
C GLY A 381 3.42 16.33 -20.19
N GLY A 382 4.16 17.38 -19.82
CA GLY A 382 4.06 18.01 -18.50
C GLY A 382 4.79 17.28 -17.38
N SER A 383 5.59 16.25 -17.71
CA SER A 383 6.32 15.46 -16.69
C SER A 383 7.77 15.93 -16.59
N ILE A 384 8.22 16.20 -15.38
CA ILE A 384 9.63 16.54 -15.10
C ILE A 384 10.40 15.21 -14.93
N PRO A 385 11.50 15.00 -15.67
CA PRO A 385 12.31 13.78 -15.51
C PRO A 385 12.93 13.71 -14.12
N ARG A 386 13.30 12.52 -13.69
CA ARG A 386 14.06 12.33 -12.45
C ARG A 386 15.50 12.84 -12.66
N GLU A 387 16.09 13.37 -11.60
CA GLU A 387 17.48 13.87 -11.61
C GLU A 387 18.45 12.88 -12.24
N TYR A 388 18.36 11.61 -11.85
CA TYR A 388 19.22 10.53 -12.39
C TYR A 388 19.05 10.36 -13.92
N THR A 389 17.81 10.37 -14.41
CA THR A 389 17.50 10.24 -15.85
C THR A 389 18.06 11.42 -16.63
N TYR A 390 17.88 12.63 -16.12
CA TYR A 390 18.41 13.86 -16.76
C TYR A 390 19.94 13.83 -16.81
N LYS A 391 20.60 13.47 -15.72
CA LYS A 391 22.06 13.35 -15.66
C LYS A 391 22.56 12.30 -16.66
N LEU A 392 21.92 11.14 -16.72
CA LEU A 392 22.29 10.06 -17.66
C LEU A 392 22.27 10.53 -19.12
N ILE A 393 21.23 11.29 -19.52
CA ILE A 393 21.14 11.84 -20.89
C ILE A 393 22.25 12.86 -21.12
N CYS A 394 22.49 13.76 -20.16
CA CYS A 394 23.57 14.76 -20.29
C CYS A 394 24.93 14.09 -20.47
N ASP A 395 25.21 13.07 -19.66
CA ASP A 395 26.46 12.29 -19.74
C ASP A 395 26.58 11.57 -21.10
N ALA A 396 25.49 10.99 -21.60
CA ALA A 396 25.44 10.33 -22.91
C ALA A 396 25.65 11.33 -24.06
N LEU A 397 25.02 12.50 -24.02
CA LEU A 397 25.18 13.58 -25.00
C LEU A 397 26.63 14.11 -25.03
N ASN A 398 27.21 14.32 -23.84
CA ASN A 398 28.59 14.76 -23.69
C ASN A 398 29.56 13.73 -24.33
N SER A 399 29.35 12.46 -24.03
CA SER A 399 30.17 11.36 -24.56
C SER A 399 30.07 11.22 -26.10
N ALA A 400 28.90 11.58 -26.64
CA ALA A 400 28.66 11.58 -28.08
C ALA A 400 29.10 12.86 -28.81
N GLY A 401 29.65 13.84 -28.07
CA GLY A 401 30.03 15.13 -28.62
C GLY A 401 28.87 16.02 -29.08
N ALA A 402 27.66 15.73 -28.56
CA ALA A 402 26.40 16.33 -29.00
C ALA A 402 25.80 17.27 -27.94
N THR A 403 26.68 18.00 -27.28
CA THR A 403 26.32 18.89 -26.13
C THR A 403 25.31 19.99 -26.49
N ASN A 404 25.31 20.46 -27.71
CA ASN A 404 24.48 21.58 -28.17
C ASN A 404 23.04 21.19 -28.51
N LEU A 405 22.67 19.91 -28.34
CA LEU A 405 21.33 19.42 -28.73
C LEU A 405 20.23 19.72 -27.70
N ILE A 406 20.61 20.11 -26.49
CA ILE A 406 19.67 20.63 -25.51
C ILE A 406 20.01 22.10 -25.31
N ASP A 407 19.07 22.99 -25.59
CA ASP A 407 19.33 24.43 -25.46
C ASP A 407 19.40 24.85 -23.98
N ASP A 408 20.06 25.97 -23.73
CA ASP A 408 20.32 26.48 -22.38
C ASP A 408 19.00 26.77 -21.62
N GLU A 409 17.95 27.18 -22.33
CA GLU A 409 16.66 27.45 -21.74
C GLU A 409 16.01 26.16 -21.21
N LEU A 410 16.06 25.07 -21.99
CA LEU A 410 15.56 23.76 -21.59
C LEU A 410 16.38 23.21 -20.42
N HIS A 411 17.72 23.37 -20.46
CA HIS A 411 18.59 23.00 -19.34
C HIS A 411 18.18 23.72 -18.04
N LYS A 412 17.94 25.03 -18.13
CA LYS A 412 17.52 25.85 -16.99
C LYS A 412 16.17 25.38 -16.43
N ARG A 413 15.17 25.24 -17.32
CA ARG A 413 13.81 24.78 -16.93
C ARG A 413 13.84 23.40 -16.23
N LEU A 414 14.65 22.48 -16.73
CA LEU A 414 14.78 21.14 -16.16
C LEU A 414 15.45 21.18 -14.79
N ARG A 415 16.54 21.94 -14.63
CA ARG A 415 17.22 22.12 -13.34
C ARG A 415 16.27 22.73 -12.31
N ASP A 416 15.59 23.80 -12.67
CA ASP A 416 14.65 24.50 -11.78
C ASP A 416 13.50 23.56 -11.36
N GLY A 417 12.96 22.77 -12.30
CA GLY A 417 11.90 21.79 -12.03
C GLY A 417 12.36 20.67 -11.11
N ILE A 418 13.55 20.12 -11.34
CA ILE A 418 14.15 19.06 -10.53
C ILE A 418 14.44 19.60 -9.11
N GLU A 419 15.02 20.81 -9.00
CA GLU A 419 15.29 21.46 -7.72
C GLU A 419 14.01 21.76 -6.95
N SER A 420 12.98 22.27 -7.62
CA SER A 420 11.68 22.53 -7.01
C SER A 420 11.09 21.26 -6.43
N ARG A 421 11.15 20.14 -7.17
CA ARG A 421 10.73 18.83 -6.68
C ARG A 421 11.57 18.38 -5.48
N CYS A 422 12.89 18.55 -5.53
CA CYS A 422 13.79 18.21 -4.43
C CYS A 422 13.51 19.07 -3.19
N ARG A 423 13.23 20.38 -3.37
CA ARG A 423 12.84 21.27 -2.27
C ARG A 423 11.52 20.87 -1.65
N GLN A 424 10.52 20.46 -2.46
CA GLN A 424 9.24 19.95 -1.95
C GLN A 424 9.44 18.70 -1.11
N VAL A 425 10.28 17.76 -1.58
CA VAL A 425 10.60 16.51 -0.86
C VAL A 425 11.36 16.84 0.44
N LYS A 426 12.28 17.82 0.41
CA LYS A 426 13.02 18.29 1.60
C LYS A 426 12.10 19.02 2.57
N LYS A 427 11.16 19.87 2.09
CA LYS A 427 10.15 20.55 2.94
C LYS A 427 9.27 19.54 3.66
N VAL A 428 8.79 18.51 2.95
CA VAL A 428 8.01 17.43 3.56
C VAL A 428 8.85 16.70 4.62
N LYS A 429 10.13 16.46 4.35
CA LYS A 429 11.05 15.84 5.32
C LYS A 429 11.36 16.80 6.49
N HIS A 430 11.48 18.09 6.23
CA HIS A 430 11.79 19.12 7.25
C HIS A 430 10.58 19.36 8.16
N VAL A 431 9.38 19.43 7.62
CA VAL A 431 8.14 19.52 8.41
C VAL A 431 8.02 18.27 9.31
N THR A 432 8.38 17.09 8.77
CA THR A 432 8.41 15.84 9.54
C THR A 432 9.53 15.86 10.59
N SER A 433 10.64 16.54 10.32
CA SER A 433 11.79 16.71 11.23
C SER A 433 11.52 17.80 12.28
N CYS A 434 10.92 18.93 11.91
CA CYS A 434 10.55 20.02 12.84
C CYS A 434 9.47 19.57 13.82
N ILE A 435 8.54 18.75 13.38
CA ILE A 435 7.61 18.06 14.28
C ILE A 435 8.38 17.15 15.26
N ARG A 436 9.56 16.65 14.84
CA ARG A 436 10.47 15.87 15.72
C ARG A 436 11.23 16.76 16.72
N THR A 437 11.79 17.90 16.28
CA THR A 437 12.61 18.78 17.13
C THR A 437 11.78 19.60 18.11
N MET A 438 10.57 20.00 17.74
CA MET A 438 9.65 20.62 18.69
C MET A 438 9.28 19.66 19.83
N ARG A 439 9.43 18.36 19.58
CA ARG A 439 9.18 17.29 20.59
C ARG A 439 10.37 17.05 21.53
N THR A 440 11.60 17.42 21.13
CA THR A 440 12.81 17.26 21.96
C THR A 440 13.14 18.51 22.79
N VAL A 441 12.61 19.68 22.42
CA VAL A 441 12.83 20.93 23.17
C VAL A 441 11.84 21.08 24.34
N GLU A 442 10.74 20.31 24.34
CA GLU A 442 9.80 20.25 25.47
C GLU A 442 10.20 19.19 26.53
N GLU A 443 11.32 18.47 26.32
CA GLU A 443 11.84 17.45 27.23
C GLU A 443 13.05 17.94 28.08
N VAL A 444 13.36 19.26 28.08
CA VAL A 444 14.42 19.84 28.95
C VAL A 444 13.78 20.76 29.99
#